data_5847501c93defbadd7a032794d84b9de
#
_entry.id   5847501c93defbadd7a032794d84b9de
#
_cell.length_a   1.000
_cell.length_b   1.000
_cell.length_c   1.000
_cell.angle_alpha   90.00
_cell.angle_beta   90.00
_cell.angle_gamma   90.00
#
_symmetry.space_group_name_H-M   'P 1'
#
loop_
_entity.id
_entity.type
_entity.pdbx_description
1 polymer ?
#
loop_
_entity_poly.entity_id
_entity_poly.type
_entity_poly.pdbx_seq_one_letter_code
_entity_poly.pdbx_strand_id
1 'polypeptide(L)'
;MNPKPILFLTVAQVAALLAQEPRPLPADLKVERDIAYAEPKNQRQMLDVYPPAGEKNLPVVVWVHGGGWRAGDKTEVASKPLAFTRKGLVFVAVNYRFVPNVTMDTIARDIAKAVRWVHDHIAERGGDPQRIFLMGHSAGAQLAALVSTDDRFLKAVGLSLAILKGCVPVDGDTYDVPLQVATVAARRKSLGQPDPKFGYEEKFGPPDRQRDLSAVRHVARNKGIPPFLILHVAGHTDTTAQAHRLWSELREAGVPAKTFGAAGTDHVRLDRDLGVPGDPSTAELFNFVEAALKK
;
A
#
# COMPACT_ATOMS: atom_id res chain seq x y z
N MET A 1 47.20 -12.25 -14.22
CA MET A 1 45.81 -12.12 -13.82
C MET A 1 45.02 -11.66 -15.02
N ASN A 2 44.22 -12.55 -15.62
CA ASN A 2 43.36 -12.18 -16.74
C ASN A 2 42.11 -11.46 -16.25
N PRO A 3 41.75 -10.29 -16.77
CA PRO A 3 40.51 -9.63 -16.39
C PRO A 3 39.30 -10.45 -16.91
N LYS A 4 38.34 -10.72 -16.02
CA LYS A 4 37.08 -11.37 -16.42
C LYS A 4 36.28 -10.41 -17.31
N PRO A 5 35.65 -10.88 -18.40
CA PRO A 5 34.86 -10.03 -19.28
C PRO A 5 33.62 -9.51 -18.52
N ILE A 6 33.45 -8.20 -18.57
CA ILE A 6 32.21 -7.55 -18.10
C ILE A 6 31.17 -7.79 -19.21
N LEU A 7 30.15 -8.57 -18.87
CA LEU A 7 29.05 -8.87 -19.78
C LEU A 7 28.09 -7.67 -19.81
N PHE A 8 28.11 -6.89 -20.89
CA PHE A 8 27.11 -5.83 -21.11
C PHE A 8 25.84 -6.46 -21.68
N LEU A 9 24.75 -6.39 -20.91
CA LEU A 9 23.42 -6.75 -21.41
C LEU A 9 23.00 -5.75 -22.51
N THR A 10 22.47 -6.26 -23.60
CA THR A 10 21.94 -5.42 -24.70
C THR A 10 20.62 -4.78 -24.27
N VAL A 11 20.27 -3.65 -24.89
CA VAL A 11 18.98 -2.95 -24.64
C VAL A 11 17.78 -3.88 -24.82
N ALA A 12 17.86 -4.84 -25.77
CA ALA A 12 16.83 -5.86 -25.97
C ALA A 12 16.74 -6.86 -24.81
N GLN A 13 17.84 -7.22 -24.16
CA GLN A 13 17.86 -8.10 -23.00
C GLN A 13 17.35 -7.38 -21.74
N VAL A 14 17.62 -6.09 -21.61
CA VAL A 14 17.04 -5.27 -20.53
C VAL A 14 15.53 -5.07 -20.74
N ALA A 15 15.07 -4.84 -21.99
CA ALA A 15 13.65 -4.76 -22.32
C ALA A 15 12.91 -6.09 -22.09
N ALA A 16 13.53 -7.22 -22.35
CA ALA A 16 12.96 -8.54 -22.08
C ALA A 16 12.89 -8.88 -20.57
N LEU A 17 13.78 -8.31 -19.75
CA LEU A 17 13.67 -8.42 -18.28
C LEU A 17 12.55 -7.55 -17.69
N LEU A 18 12.20 -6.46 -18.37
CA LEU A 18 11.14 -5.53 -17.96
C LEU A 18 9.74 -5.97 -18.43
N ALA A 19 9.66 -6.89 -19.39
CA ALA A 19 8.42 -7.41 -19.98
C ALA A 19 8.11 -8.84 -19.52
N GLN A 20 8.29 -9.15 -18.23
CA GLN A 20 7.64 -10.36 -17.71
C GLN A 20 6.16 -10.08 -17.56
N GLU A 21 5.37 -10.60 -18.50
CA GLU A 21 3.92 -10.66 -18.41
C GLU A 21 3.53 -11.13 -16.99
N PRO A 22 2.49 -10.52 -16.36
CA PRO A 22 1.99 -10.99 -15.07
C PRO A 22 1.69 -12.48 -15.20
N ARG A 23 2.30 -13.30 -14.33
CA ARG A 23 2.00 -14.75 -14.33
C ARG A 23 0.50 -14.92 -14.13
N PRO A 24 -0.20 -15.65 -15.02
CA PRO A 24 -1.62 -15.86 -14.84
C PRO A 24 -1.88 -16.50 -13.47
N LEU A 25 -2.88 -16.00 -12.77
CA LEU A 25 -3.31 -16.60 -11.52
C LEU A 25 -3.75 -18.05 -11.79
N PRO A 26 -3.49 -19.01 -10.88
CA PRO A 26 -3.94 -20.38 -11.03
C PRO A 26 -5.44 -20.45 -11.31
N ALA A 27 -5.85 -21.36 -12.18
CA ALA A 27 -7.25 -21.50 -12.59
C ALA A 27 -8.20 -21.92 -11.43
N ASP A 28 -7.66 -22.50 -10.38
CA ASP A 28 -8.37 -22.91 -9.17
C ASP A 28 -8.53 -21.78 -8.14
N LEU A 29 -7.85 -20.65 -8.33
CA LEU A 29 -7.99 -19.50 -7.46
C LEU A 29 -9.33 -18.79 -7.72
N LYS A 30 -10.26 -18.90 -6.78
CA LYS A 30 -11.53 -18.19 -6.85
C LYS A 30 -11.33 -16.68 -6.80
N VAL A 31 -12.10 -15.96 -7.63
CA VAL A 31 -12.14 -14.50 -7.60
C VAL A 31 -13.54 -14.00 -7.96
N GLU A 32 -14.05 -13.09 -7.13
CA GLU A 32 -15.23 -12.29 -7.44
C GLU A 32 -14.75 -10.91 -7.90
N ARG A 33 -15.05 -10.55 -9.15
CA ARG A 33 -14.51 -9.34 -9.79
C ARG A 33 -15.52 -8.22 -9.88
N ASP A 34 -14.98 -7.00 -9.98
CA ASP A 34 -15.74 -5.79 -10.35
C ASP A 34 -16.94 -5.50 -9.44
N ILE A 35 -16.73 -5.71 -8.13
CA ILE A 35 -17.73 -5.42 -7.12
C ILE A 35 -17.68 -3.93 -6.78
N ALA A 36 -18.78 -3.21 -6.99
CA ALA A 36 -18.89 -1.80 -6.65
C ALA A 36 -18.95 -1.62 -5.13
N TYR A 37 -18.08 -0.75 -4.57
CA TYR A 37 -18.09 -0.41 -3.15
C TYR A 37 -18.69 0.97 -2.85
N ALA A 38 -19.17 1.68 -3.86
CA ALA A 38 -19.79 3.00 -3.73
C ALA A 38 -20.93 3.18 -4.75
N GLU A 39 -21.87 4.04 -4.40
CA GLU A 39 -22.93 4.50 -5.29
C GLU A 39 -22.79 6.03 -5.55
N PRO A 40 -23.12 6.51 -6.77
CA PRO A 40 -23.40 5.72 -7.98
C PRO A 40 -22.18 4.92 -8.44
N LYS A 41 -22.40 3.82 -9.15
CA LYS A 41 -21.33 2.93 -9.64
C LYS A 41 -20.31 3.71 -10.46
N ASN A 42 -19.03 3.50 -10.17
CA ASN A 42 -17.89 4.06 -10.88
C ASN A 42 -16.84 2.98 -11.10
N GLN A 43 -16.32 2.85 -12.32
CA GLN A 43 -15.31 1.83 -12.66
C GLN A 43 -14.03 1.93 -11.80
N ARG A 44 -13.73 3.14 -11.28
CA ARG A 44 -12.60 3.33 -10.36
C ARG A 44 -12.97 3.13 -8.88
N GLN A 45 -14.21 2.77 -8.56
CA GLN A 45 -14.68 2.43 -7.22
C GLN A 45 -15.17 0.97 -7.17
N MET A 46 -14.33 0.07 -7.69
CA MET A 46 -14.55 -1.37 -7.75
C MET A 46 -13.48 -2.10 -6.95
N LEU A 47 -13.81 -3.29 -6.47
CA LEU A 47 -12.86 -4.19 -5.83
C LEU A 47 -13.01 -5.62 -6.35
N ASP A 48 -11.95 -6.41 -6.21
CA ASP A 48 -11.94 -7.85 -6.45
C ASP A 48 -11.68 -8.57 -5.14
N VAL A 49 -12.44 -9.65 -4.88
CA VAL A 49 -12.30 -10.49 -3.69
C VAL A 49 -11.77 -11.86 -4.07
N TYR A 50 -10.73 -12.31 -3.39
CA TYR A 50 -10.10 -13.62 -3.55
C TYR A 50 -10.28 -14.42 -2.24
N PRO A 51 -11.39 -15.15 -2.08
CA PRO A 51 -11.63 -15.94 -0.89
C PRO A 51 -10.89 -17.29 -0.96
N PRO A 52 -10.30 -17.78 0.14
CA PRO A 52 -9.88 -19.17 0.25
C PRO A 52 -11.08 -20.11 0.14
N ALA A 53 -10.85 -21.35 -0.34
CA ALA A 53 -11.92 -22.33 -0.47
C ALA A 53 -12.32 -22.92 0.88
N GLY A 54 -13.62 -22.90 1.20
CA GLY A 54 -14.23 -23.71 2.27
C GLY A 54 -14.02 -23.19 3.70
N GLU A 55 -13.19 -22.20 3.94
CA GLU A 55 -12.92 -21.66 5.29
C GLU A 55 -13.79 -20.44 5.60
N LYS A 56 -13.99 -20.18 6.91
CA LYS A 56 -14.77 -19.05 7.41
C LYS A 56 -14.03 -18.32 8.53
N ASN A 57 -14.46 -17.10 8.82
CA ASN A 57 -13.87 -16.25 9.86
C ASN A 57 -12.37 -16.02 9.65
N LEU A 58 -11.94 -15.82 8.41
CA LEU A 58 -10.54 -15.62 8.05
C LEU A 58 -10.15 -14.14 8.16
N PRO A 59 -8.92 -13.81 8.56
CA PRO A 59 -8.45 -12.43 8.47
C PRO A 59 -8.45 -11.95 7.03
N VAL A 60 -8.61 -10.64 6.86
CA VAL A 60 -8.81 -9.99 5.55
C VAL A 60 -7.70 -9.01 5.29
N VAL A 61 -7.15 -9.02 4.08
CA VAL A 61 -6.23 -7.99 3.59
C VAL A 61 -6.91 -7.15 2.54
N VAL A 62 -6.96 -5.84 2.76
CA VAL A 62 -7.36 -4.85 1.76
C VAL A 62 -6.08 -4.26 1.16
N TRP A 63 -5.85 -4.53 -0.13
CA TRP A 63 -4.68 -4.10 -0.88
C TRP A 63 -4.99 -2.90 -1.76
N VAL A 64 -4.18 -1.84 -1.62
CA VAL A 64 -4.26 -0.58 -2.38
C VAL A 64 -3.08 -0.51 -3.33
N HIS A 65 -3.34 -0.49 -4.64
CA HIS A 65 -2.30 -0.45 -5.68
C HIS A 65 -1.54 0.89 -5.70
N GLY A 66 -0.36 0.88 -6.31
CA GLY A 66 0.46 2.06 -6.58
C GLY A 66 -0.02 2.87 -7.80
N GLY A 67 0.91 3.61 -8.44
CA GLY A 67 0.63 4.34 -9.69
C GLY A 67 0.55 5.85 -9.53
N GLY A 68 1.16 6.43 -8.48
CA GLY A 68 1.29 7.87 -8.29
C GLY A 68 -0.03 8.63 -8.20
N TRP A 69 -1.09 7.97 -7.73
CA TRP A 69 -2.49 8.45 -7.62
C TRP A 69 -3.14 8.81 -8.97
N ARG A 70 -2.53 8.39 -10.10
CA ARG A 70 -2.95 8.72 -11.48
C ARG A 70 -3.12 7.52 -12.37
N ALA A 71 -2.63 6.37 -11.96
CA ALA A 71 -2.62 5.12 -12.72
C ALA A 71 -2.70 3.93 -11.77
N GLY A 72 -2.63 2.72 -12.33
CA GLY A 72 -2.68 1.46 -11.61
C GLY A 72 -4.07 0.85 -11.62
N ASP A 73 -4.14 -0.41 -11.26
CA ASP A 73 -5.40 -1.16 -11.25
C ASP A 73 -5.38 -2.27 -10.19
N LYS A 74 -6.56 -2.61 -9.66
CA LYS A 74 -6.78 -3.72 -8.73
C LYS A 74 -6.36 -5.09 -9.27
N THR A 75 -6.15 -5.20 -10.58
CA THR A 75 -5.65 -6.41 -11.23
C THR A 75 -4.12 -6.55 -11.17
N GLU A 76 -3.39 -5.49 -10.79
CA GLU A 76 -1.94 -5.48 -10.65
C GLU A 76 -1.51 -6.09 -9.29
N VAL A 77 -1.86 -7.35 -9.05
CA VAL A 77 -1.70 -8.02 -7.74
C VAL A 77 -0.59 -9.06 -7.71
N ALA A 78 0.01 -9.41 -8.86
CA ALA A 78 1.08 -10.41 -8.98
C ALA A 78 0.77 -11.71 -8.20
N SER A 79 1.70 -12.17 -7.35
CA SER A 79 1.56 -13.41 -6.56
C SER A 79 0.72 -13.26 -5.29
N LYS A 80 0.34 -12.04 -4.91
CA LYS A 80 -0.30 -11.75 -3.62
C LYS A 80 -1.58 -12.55 -3.37
N PRO A 81 -2.58 -12.58 -4.28
CA PRO A 81 -3.81 -13.32 -4.02
C PRO A 81 -3.57 -14.78 -3.66
N LEU A 82 -2.69 -15.45 -4.42
CA LEU A 82 -2.35 -16.84 -4.18
C LEU A 82 -1.61 -17.04 -2.85
N ALA A 83 -0.65 -16.15 -2.54
CA ALA A 83 0.13 -16.25 -1.31
C ALA A 83 -0.74 -16.03 -0.07
N PHE A 84 -1.60 -15.02 -0.09
CA PHE A 84 -2.47 -14.70 1.04
C PHE A 84 -3.56 -15.75 1.24
N THR A 85 -4.20 -16.23 0.16
CA THR A 85 -5.23 -17.27 0.27
C THR A 85 -4.66 -18.59 0.76
N ARG A 86 -3.45 -18.98 0.35
CA ARG A 86 -2.75 -20.15 0.89
C ARG A 86 -2.38 -20.05 2.37
N LYS A 87 -2.29 -18.82 2.88
CA LYS A 87 -2.07 -18.53 4.31
C LYS A 87 -3.38 -18.38 5.10
N GLY A 88 -4.52 -18.71 4.49
CA GLY A 88 -5.83 -18.59 5.15
C GLY A 88 -6.30 -17.15 5.34
N LEU A 89 -5.97 -16.24 4.42
CA LEU A 89 -6.48 -14.87 4.43
C LEU A 89 -7.35 -14.61 3.21
N VAL A 90 -8.43 -13.88 3.38
CA VAL A 90 -9.17 -13.29 2.25
C VAL A 90 -8.36 -12.10 1.73
N PHE A 91 -8.06 -12.09 0.42
CA PHE A 91 -7.38 -10.97 -0.21
C PHE A 91 -8.37 -10.14 -1.02
N VAL A 92 -8.37 -8.81 -0.79
CA VAL A 92 -9.25 -7.85 -1.47
C VAL A 92 -8.38 -6.79 -2.13
N ALA A 93 -8.44 -6.68 -3.46
CA ALA A 93 -7.75 -5.64 -4.22
C ALA A 93 -8.72 -4.53 -4.59
N VAL A 94 -8.35 -3.27 -4.36
CA VAL A 94 -9.26 -2.14 -4.55
C VAL A 94 -8.75 -1.14 -5.58
N ASN A 95 -9.63 -0.67 -6.44
CA ASN A 95 -9.44 0.51 -7.28
C ASN A 95 -9.85 1.76 -6.50
N TYR A 96 -9.33 2.92 -6.89
CA TYR A 96 -9.70 4.23 -6.40
C TYR A 96 -9.64 5.26 -7.52
N ARG A 97 -10.34 6.37 -7.39
CA ARG A 97 -10.34 7.46 -8.38
C ARG A 97 -9.00 8.19 -8.38
N PHE A 98 -8.69 8.91 -9.45
CA PHE A 98 -7.39 9.50 -9.70
C PHE A 98 -7.41 11.02 -9.72
N VAL A 99 -6.30 11.63 -9.27
CA VAL A 99 -6.01 13.04 -9.58
C VAL A 99 -5.69 13.17 -11.08
N PRO A 100 -5.98 14.30 -11.73
CA PRO A 100 -6.59 15.52 -11.17
C PRO A 100 -8.13 15.50 -11.15
N ASN A 101 -8.78 14.41 -11.56
CA ASN A 101 -10.25 14.33 -11.65
C ASN A 101 -10.93 14.45 -10.29
N VAL A 102 -10.22 14.03 -9.22
CA VAL A 102 -10.64 14.18 -7.83
C VAL A 102 -9.46 14.65 -6.99
N THR A 103 -9.74 15.10 -5.76
CA THR A 103 -8.70 15.50 -4.80
C THR A 103 -8.12 14.28 -4.06
N MET A 104 -6.93 14.41 -3.45
CA MET A 104 -6.32 13.38 -2.60
C MET A 104 -7.22 12.98 -1.42
N ASP A 105 -7.92 13.94 -0.80
CA ASP A 105 -8.91 13.69 0.24
C ASP A 105 -10.04 12.76 -0.27
N THR A 106 -10.51 13.00 -1.49
CA THR A 106 -11.51 12.15 -2.13
C THR A 106 -11.00 10.73 -2.35
N ILE A 107 -9.73 10.57 -2.74
CA ILE A 107 -9.10 9.25 -2.90
C ILE A 107 -9.01 8.52 -1.55
N ALA A 108 -8.59 9.20 -0.49
CA ALA A 108 -8.54 8.61 0.85
C ALA A 108 -9.95 8.18 1.34
N ARG A 109 -11.00 8.96 1.01
CA ARG A 109 -12.40 8.58 1.26
C ARG A 109 -12.84 7.37 0.43
N ASP A 110 -12.33 7.19 -0.78
CA ASP A 110 -12.60 5.99 -1.57
C ASP A 110 -12.03 4.75 -0.88
N ILE A 111 -10.82 4.82 -0.33
CA ILE A 111 -10.25 3.71 0.45
C ILE A 111 -11.09 3.43 1.71
N ALA A 112 -11.52 4.46 2.44
CA ALA A 112 -12.38 4.28 3.61
C ALA A 112 -13.73 3.62 3.25
N LYS A 113 -14.34 3.99 2.12
CA LYS A 113 -15.56 3.34 1.60
C LYS A 113 -15.31 1.88 1.23
N ALA A 114 -14.18 1.57 0.59
CA ALA A 114 -13.82 0.18 0.29
C ALA A 114 -13.64 -0.66 1.56
N VAL A 115 -12.97 -0.10 2.60
CA VAL A 115 -12.87 -0.75 3.92
C VAL A 115 -14.25 -0.93 4.56
N ARG A 116 -15.14 0.04 4.44
CA ARG A 116 -16.54 -0.07 4.93
C ARG A 116 -17.27 -1.19 4.21
N TRP A 117 -17.18 -1.27 2.88
CA TRP A 117 -17.78 -2.34 2.12
C TRP A 117 -17.26 -3.71 2.57
N VAL A 118 -15.94 -3.85 2.74
CA VAL A 118 -15.33 -5.08 3.25
C VAL A 118 -15.90 -5.43 4.63
N HIS A 119 -15.94 -4.49 5.55
CA HIS A 119 -16.52 -4.70 6.88
C HIS A 119 -17.97 -5.24 6.80
N ASP A 120 -18.79 -4.73 5.90
CA ASP A 120 -20.21 -5.08 5.85
C ASP A 120 -20.49 -6.39 5.10
N HIS A 121 -19.63 -6.79 4.14
CA HIS A 121 -19.96 -7.87 3.19
C HIS A 121 -18.97 -9.04 3.18
N ILE A 122 -17.81 -8.93 3.87
CA ILE A 122 -16.78 -9.95 3.72
C ILE A 122 -17.09 -11.26 4.43
N ALA A 123 -17.98 -11.24 5.41
CA ALA A 123 -18.40 -12.45 6.14
C ALA A 123 -19.07 -13.49 5.21
N GLU A 124 -19.82 -13.03 4.22
CA GLU A 124 -20.45 -13.89 3.20
C GLU A 124 -19.41 -14.61 2.32
N ARG A 125 -18.18 -14.09 2.29
CA ARG A 125 -17.02 -14.58 1.51
C ARG A 125 -15.96 -15.24 2.38
N GLY A 126 -16.34 -15.61 3.61
CA GLY A 126 -15.46 -16.30 4.55
C GLY A 126 -14.52 -15.41 5.36
N GLY A 127 -14.55 -14.08 5.18
CA GLY A 127 -13.72 -13.15 5.94
C GLY A 127 -14.32 -12.76 7.29
N ASP A 128 -13.48 -12.32 8.20
CA ASP A 128 -13.87 -11.74 9.49
C ASP A 128 -13.78 -10.21 9.42
N PRO A 129 -14.91 -9.49 9.53
CA PRO A 129 -14.95 -8.03 9.44
C PRO A 129 -14.21 -7.33 10.59
N GLN A 130 -13.87 -8.04 11.67
CA GLN A 130 -13.13 -7.50 12.81
C GLN A 130 -11.61 -7.76 12.70
N ARG A 131 -11.14 -8.43 11.64
CA ARG A 131 -9.72 -8.77 11.43
C ARG A 131 -9.22 -8.30 10.08
N ILE A 132 -9.28 -6.98 9.85
CA ILE A 132 -8.88 -6.33 8.60
C ILE A 132 -7.46 -5.76 8.71
N PHE A 133 -6.62 -6.07 7.72
CA PHE A 133 -5.32 -5.44 7.50
C PHE A 133 -5.43 -4.50 6.30
N LEU A 134 -4.94 -3.27 6.42
CA LEU A 134 -4.88 -2.32 5.31
C LEU A 134 -3.43 -2.23 4.82
N MET A 135 -3.23 -2.57 3.56
CA MET A 135 -1.91 -2.66 2.94
C MET A 135 -1.90 -1.93 1.59
N GLY A 136 -0.75 -1.45 1.16
CA GLY A 136 -0.66 -0.84 -0.17
C GLY A 136 0.77 -0.49 -0.54
N HIS A 137 1.01 -0.32 -1.84
CA HIS A 137 2.32 -0.03 -2.42
C HIS A 137 2.39 1.41 -2.95
N SER A 138 3.56 2.08 -2.78
CA SER A 138 3.81 3.40 -3.37
C SER A 138 2.74 4.43 -3.00
N ALA A 139 1.99 4.96 -3.96
CA ALA A 139 0.82 5.81 -3.73
C ALA A 139 -0.22 5.14 -2.81
N GLY A 140 -0.43 3.82 -2.97
CA GLY A 140 -1.29 3.04 -2.09
C GLY A 140 -0.75 2.90 -0.67
N ALA A 141 0.56 2.92 -0.49
CA ALA A 141 1.19 2.92 0.84
C ALA A 141 0.89 4.20 1.61
N GLN A 142 0.97 5.36 0.94
CA GLN A 142 0.57 6.64 1.52
C GLN A 142 -0.90 6.63 1.93
N LEU A 143 -1.80 6.15 1.05
CA LEU A 143 -3.23 6.06 1.33
C LEU A 143 -3.53 5.12 2.49
N ALA A 144 -2.91 3.94 2.53
CA ALA A 144 -3.05 2.98 3.62
C ALA A 144 -2.59 3.57 4.96
N ALA A 145 -1.42 4.22 4.99
CA ALA A 145 -0.90 4.88 6.18
C ALA A 145 -1.80 6.03 6.65
N LEU A 146 -2.26 6.89 5.72
CA LEU A 146 -3.13 8.01 6.04
C LEU A 146 -4.47 7.54 6.64
N VAL A 147 -5.15 6.60 5.99
CA VAL A 147 -6.45 6.07 6.48
C VAL A 147 -6.30 5.30 7.81
N SER A 148 -5.12 4.72 8.07
CA SER A 148 -4.83 4.01 9.32
C SER A 148 -4.39 4.93 10.47
N THR A 149 -4.09 6.21 10.23
CA THR A 149 -3.67 7.17 11.25
C THR A 149 -4.68 8.30 11.45
N ASP A 150 -5.34 8.73 10.37
CA ASP A 150 -6.39 9.75 10.41
C ASP A 150 -7.78 9.11 10.53
N ASP A 151 -8.29 9.09 11.74
CA ASP A 151 -9.58 8.48 12.07
C ASP A 151 -10.80 9.16 11.42
N ARG A 152 -10.65 10.39 10.91
CA ARG A 152 -11.72 11.12 10.22
C ARG A 152 -12.27 10.34 9.03
N PHE A 153 -11.41 9.63 8.29
CA PHE A 153 -11.80 8.88 7.10
C PHE A 153 -12.70 7.68 7.46
N LEU A 154 -12.31 6.86 8.41
CA LEU A 154 -13.12 5.72 8.84
C LEU A 154 -14.36 6.16 9.62
N LYS A 155 -14.28 7.19 10.45
CA LYS A 155 -15.46 7.79 11.12
C LYS A 155 -16.50 8.29 10.13
N ALA A 156 -16.10 8.88 9.01
CA ALA A 156 -17.03 9.36 7.99
C ALA A 156 -17.86 8.24 7.34
N VAL A 157 -17.43 6.99 7.47
CA VAL A 157 -18.17 5.81 7.02
C VAL A 157 -18.69 4.95 8.19
N GLY A 158 -18.73 5.50 9.40
CA GLY A 158 -19.27 4.85 10.60
C GLY A 158 -18.38 3.75 11.19
N LEU A 159 -17.07 3.78 10.91
CA LEU A 159 -16.08 2.85 11.45
C LEU A 159 -15.08 3.57 12.37
N SER A 160 -14.30 2.80 13.11
CA SER A 160 -13.15 3.31 13.88
C SER A 160 -11.86 2.62 13.44
N LEU A 161 -10.70 3.19 13.83
CA LEU A 161 -9.40 2.57 13.58
C LEU A 161 -9.26 1.18 14.22
N ALA A 162 -10.02 0.89 15.26
CA ALA A 162 -9.94 -0.38 15.99
C ALA A 162 -10.33 -1.63 15.18
N ILE A 163 -11.03 -1.45 14.05
CA ILE A 163 -11.31 -2.57 13.12
C ILE A 163 -10.05 -3.06 12.39
N LEU A 164 -9.03 -2.21 12.30
CA LEU A 164 -7.78 -2.55 11.63
C LEU A 164 -6.87 -3.29 12.61
N LYS A 165 -6.46 -4.50 12.25
CA LYS A 165 -5.49 -5.32 13.01
C LYS A 165 -4.04 -5.00 12.66
N GLY A 166 -3.79 -4.34 11.55
CA GLY A 166 -2.48 -3.88 11.15
C GLY A 166 -2.51 -3.05 9.88
N CYS A 167 -1.47 -2.24 9.71
CA CYS A 167 -1.20 -1.51 8.48
C CYS A 167 0.17 -1.88 7.92
N VAL A 168 0.24 -2.20 6.62
CA VAL A 168 1.52 -2.50 5.96
C VAL A 168 1.69 -1.62 4.73
N PRO A 169 2.23 -0.40 4.91
CA PRO A 169 2.64 0.45 3.80
C PRO A 169 3.95 -0.06 3.20
N VAL A 170 3.99 -0.23 1.88
CA VAL A 170 5.10 -0.79 1.11
C VAL A 170 5.69 0.29 0.21
N ASP A 171 6.91 0.70 0.50
CA ASP A 171 7.75 1.63 -0.27
C ASP A 171 7.07 2.96 -0.64
N GLY A 172 6.38 3.56 0.31
CA GLY A 172 5.83 4.91 0.19
C GLY A 172 6.86 5.99 0.49
N ASP A 173 6.76 7.12 -0.18
CA ASP A 173 7.67 8.26 -0.04
C ASP A 173 6.99 9.55 0.47
N THR A 174 5.74 9.48 0.93
CA THR A 174 4.90 10.65 1.26
C THR A 174 4.11 10.48 2.55
N TYR A 175 4.71 9.89 3.58
CA TYR A 175 4.08 9.84 4.91
C TYR A 175 4.16 11.19 5.63
N ASP A 176 5.19 12.00 5.30
CA ASP A 176 5.32 13.44 5.61
C ASP A 176 5.42 14.19 4.27
N VAL A 177 4.29 14.64 3.74
CA VAL A 177 4.18 15.24 2.40
C VAL A 177 5.01 16.53 2.27
N PRO A 178 4.96 17.50 3.19
CA PRO A 178 5.81 18.70 3.11
C PRO A 178 7.31 18.37 3.05
N LEU A 179 7.76 17.38 3.83
CA LEU A 179 9.15 16.95 3.80
C LEU A 179 9.54 16.40 2.42
N GLN A 180 8.68 15.56 1.82
CA GLN A 180 8.94 15.00 0.50
C GLN A 180 8.93 16.07 -0.61
N VAL A 181 7.97 16.99 -0.58
CA VAL A 181 7.91 18.15 -1.51
C VAL A 181 9.22 18.92 -1.45
N ALA A 182 9.66 19.30 -0.25
CA ALA A 182 10.91 20.07 -0.06
C ALA A 182 12.15 19.27 -0.53
N THR A 183 12.21 17.96 -0.23
CA THR A 183 13.31 17.07 -0.62
C THR A 183 13.44 16.97 -2.13
N VAL A 184 12.32 16.74 -2.83
CA VAL A 184 12.31 16.64 -4.30
C VAL A 184 12.65 17.97 -4.94
N ALA A 185 12.09 19.09 -4.46
CA ALA A 185 12.41 20.43 -4.96
C ALA A 185 13.90 20.77 -4.80
N ALA A 186 14.49 20.49 -3.63
CA ALA A 186 15.92 20.73 -3.38
C ALA A 186 16.81 19.89 -4.30
N ARG A 187 16.48 18.60 -4.48
CA ARG A 187 17.20 17.71 -5.39
C ARG A 187 17.15 18.20 -6.84
N ARG A 188 15.97 18.54 -7.33
CA ARG A 188 15.79 19.03 -8.71
C ARG A 188 16.59 20.33 -8.92
N LYS A 189 16.53 21.25 -7.97
CA LYS A 189 17.32 22.49 -7.99
C LYS A 189 18.82 22.20 -8.06
N SER A 190 19.32 21.28 -7.27
CA SER A 190 20.76 20.91 -7.26
C SER A 190 21.22 20.27 -8.59
N LEU A 191 20.31 19.62 -9.31
CA LEU A 191 20.56 18.98 -10.61
C LEU A 191 20.21 19.90 -11.80
N GLY A 192 19.82 21.16 -11.59
CA GLY A 192 19.40 22.07 -12.65
C GLY A 192 18.17 21.60 -13.43
N GLN A 193 17.33 20.77 -12.82
CA GLN A 193 16.13 20.21 -13.46
C GLN A 193 14.93 21.16 -13.27
N PRO A 194 14.08 21.39 -14.29
CA PRO A 194 12.87 22.18 -14.16
C PRO A 194 11.84 21.49 -13.25
N ASP A 195 10.90 22.25 -12.72
CA ASP A 195 9.78 21.69 -11.97
C ASP A 195 8.92 20.78 -12.85
N PRO A 196 8.39 19.69 -12.31
CA PRO A 196 7.53 18.78 -13.06
C PRO A 196 6.19 19.50 -13.36
N LYS A 197 5.63 19.26 -14.55
CA LYS A 197 4.32 19.83 -14.93
C LYS A 197 3.17 19.40 -13.99
N PHE A 198 3.33 18.26 -13.29
CA PHE A 198 2.38 17.73 -12.32
C PHE A 198 3.12 16.94 -11.26
N GLY A 199 3.70 17.66 -10.32
CA GLY A 199 4.49 17.12 -9.21
C GLY A 199 3.66 16.81 -7.96
N TYR A 200 4.33 16.78 -6.81
CA TYR A 200 3.66 16.56 -5.52
C TYR A 200 2.80 17.77 -5.12
N GLU A 201 3.23 19.00 -5.41
CA GLU A 201 2.48 20.21 -5.06
C GLU A 201 1.11 20.24 -5.74
N GLU A 202 1.04 19.93 -7.04
CA GLU A 202 -0.22 19.88 -7.77
C GLU A 202 -1.14 18.76 -7.32
N LYS A 203 -0.58 17.66 -6.83
CA LYS A 203 -1.37 16.51 -6.32
C LYS A 203 -1.93 16.79 -4.92
N PHE A 204 -1.07 17.28 -4.03
CA PHE A 204 -1.41 17.47 -2.61
C PHE A 204 -1.91 18.87 -2.27
N GLY A 205 -1.74 19.83 -3.20
CA GLY A 205 -2.18 21.21 -3.01
C GLY A 205 -1.26 22.06 -2.13
N PRO A 206 -1.78 23.17 -1.54
CA PRO A 206 -0.99 24.09 -0.75
C PRO A 206 -0.46 23.44 0.55
N PRO A 207 0.52 24.08 1.24
CA PRO A 207 1.19 23.52 2.42
C PRO A 207 0.25 23.03 3.53
N ASP A 208 -0.89 23.67 3.74
CA ASP A 208 -1.86 23.23 4.74
C ASP A 208 -2.49 21.89 4.36
N ARG A 209 -2.83 21.73 3.08
CA ARG A 209 -3.36 20.46 2.56
C ARG A 209 -2.30 19.36 2.58
N GLN A 210 -1.05 19.68 2.26
CA GLN A 210 0.05 18.74 2.36
C GLN A 210 0.21 18.24 3.79
N ARG A 211 0.14 19.12 4.79
CA ARG A 211 0.15 18.73 6.20
C ARG A 211 -1.04 17.85 6.58
N ASP A 212 -2.23 18.23 6.16
CA ASP A 212 -3.47 17.50 6.45
C ASP A 212 -3.50 16.09 5.81
N LEU A 213 -2.81 15.89 4.70
CA LEU A 213 -2.70 14.61 3.99
C LEU A 213 -1.46 13.79 4.38
N SER A 214 -0.75 14.18 5.42
CA SER A 214 0.43 13.50 5.94
C SER A 214 0.08 12.56 7.09
N ALA A 215 0.31 11.26 6.92
CA ALA A 215 0.03 10.25 7.94
C ALA A 215 0.69 10.57 9.30
N VAL A 216 1.91 11.09 9.28
CA VAL A 216 2.67 11.46 10.51
C VAL A 216 1.96 12.50 11.36
N ARG A 217 1.13 13.37 10.76
CA ARG A 217 0.43 14.46 11.46
C ARG A 217 -0.78 13.97 12.27
N HIS A 218 -1.26 12.79 11.97
CA HIS A 218 -2.43 12.21 12.61
C HIS A 218 -2.08 11.15 13.65
N VAL A 219 -0.80 10.86 13.82
CA VAL A 219 -0.33 9.93 14.85
C VAL A 219 -0.52 10.56 16.23
N ALA A 220 -1.24 9.84 17.11
CA ALA A 220 -1.49 10.28 18.48
C ALA A 220 -1.67 9.08 19.42
N ARG A 221 -1.35 9.26 20.70
CA ARG A 221 -1.57 8.27 21.76
C ARG A 221 -3.04 7.96 21.92
N ASN A 222 -3.36 6.70 22.22
CA ASN A 222 -4.70 6.25 22.58
C ASN A 222 -5.77 6.50 21.49
N LYS A 223 -5.36 6.65 20.24
CA LYS A 223 -6.26 6.91 19.11
C LYS A 223 -6.83 5.63 18.48
N GLY A 224 -6.34 4.46 18.87
CA GLY A 224 -6.73 3.18 18.27
C GLY A 224 -5.99 2.89 16.96
N ILE A 225 -4.88 3.58 16.70
CA ILE A 225 -4.02 3.33 15.54
C ILE A 225 -3.50 1.88 15.61
N PRO A 226 -3.68 1.08 14.53
CA PRO A 226 -3.23 -0.31 14.52
C PRO A 226 -1.70 -0.43 14.56
N PRO A 227 -1.14 -1.61 14.85
CA PRO A 227 0.28 -1.88 14.64
C PRO A 227 0.70 -1.67 13.18
N PHE A 228 1.96 -1.25 12.97
CA PHE A 228 2.52 -1.01 11.63
C PHE A 228 3.73 -1.89 11.34
N LEU A 229 3.79 -2.42 10.12
CA LEU A 229 5.02 -2.91 9.48
C LEU A 229 5.27 -2.06 8.24
N ILE A 230 6.33 -1.25 8.23
CA ILE A 230 6.68 -0.34 7.13
C ILE A 230 7.78 -1.00 6.31
N LEU A 231 7.45 -1.50 5.13
CA LEU A 231 8.41 -2.08 4.19
C LEU A 231 8.96 -0.98 3.29
N HIS A 232 10.28 -0.98 3.05
CA HIS A 232 10.92 -0.03 2.13
C HIS A 232 12.12 -0.66 1.44
N VAL A 233 12.51 -0.13 0.29
CA VAL A 233 13.76 -0.51 -0.39
C VAL A 233 14.94 0.10 0.37
N ALA A 234 15.85 -0.74 0.87
CA ALA A 234 16.96 -0.30 1.73
C ALA A 234 17.91 0.71 1.06
N GLY A 235 18.05 0.66 -0.28
CA GLY A 235 18.89 1.57 -1.05
C GLY A 235 18.17 2.82 -1.57
N HIS A 236 16.87 2.98 -1.32
CA HIS A 236 16.09 4.11 -1.81
C HIS A 236 15.99 5.20 -0.73
N THR A 237 16.71 6.30 -0.92
CA THR A 237 16.88 7.35 0.10
C THR A 237 15.55 7.92 0.58
N ASP A 238 14.63 8.24 -0.33
CA ASP A 238 13.37 8.90 0.02
C ASP A 238 12.43 7.98 0.78
N THR A 239 12.21 6.75 0.28
CA THR A 239 11.31 5.80 0.93
C THR A 239 11.86 5.35 2.28
N THR A 240 13.19 5.21 2.41
CA THR A 240 13.85 4.93 3.69
C THR A 240 13.65 6.07 4.69
N ALA A 241 13.89 7.32 4.27
CA ALA A 241 13.71 8.48 5.15
C ALA A 241 12.26 8.63 5.63
N GLN A 242 11.30 8.46 4.73
CA GLN A 242 9.87 8.54 5.02
C GLN A 242 9.41 7.36 5.91
N ALA A 243 9.92 6.15 5.68
CA ALA A 243 9.62 4.99 6.53
C ALA A 243 10.09 5.22 7.98
N HIS A 244 11.31 5.70 8.16
CA HIS A 244 11.85 6.04 9.49
C HIS A 244 11.11 7.22 10.13
N ARG A 245 10.69 8.22 9.34
CA ARG A 245 9.90 9.35 9.82
C ARG A 245 8.56 8.90 10.40
N LEU A 246 7.81 8.06 9.67
CA LEU A 246 6.54 7.50 10.16
C LEU A 246 6.76 6.58 11.36
N TRP A 247 7.77 5.72 11.32
CA TRP A 247 8.10 4.81 12.41
C TRP A 247 8.41 5.57 13.71
N SER A 248 9.18 6.66 13.66
CA SER A 248 9.50 7.47 14.84
C SER A 248 8.24 8.03 15.50
N GLU A 249 7.37 8.66 14.71
CA GLU A 249 6.10 9.23 15.22
C GLU A 249 5.21 8.16 15.87
N LEU A 250 5.06 6.99 15.20
CA LEU A 250 4.28 5.88 15.74
C LEU A 250 4.84 5.39 17.08
N ARG A 251 6.18 5.22 17.17
CA ARG A 251 6.84 4.77 18.38
C ARG A 251 6.72 5.78 19.53
N GLU A 252 6.89 7.05 19.26
CA GLU A 252 6.72 8.14 20.24
C GLU A 252 5.29 8.22 20.78
N ALA A 253 4.30 7.90 19.92
CA ALA A 253 2.91 7.77 20.33
C ALA A 253 2.57 6.46 21.05
N GLY A 254 3.54 5.54 21.21
CA GLY A 254 3.31 4.24 21.83
C GLY A 254 2.57 3.23 20.94
N VAL A 255 2.51 3.48 19.63
CA VAL A 255 1.94 2.54 18.65
C VAL A 255 3.01 1.51 18.27
N PRO A 256 2.72 0.19 18.33
CA PRO A 256 3.67 -0.83 17.87
C PRO A 256 4.01 -0.65 16.41
N ALA A 257 5.28 -0.42 16.09
CA ALA A 257 5.73 -0.20 14.72
C ALA A 257 7.12 -0.80 14.48
N LYS A 258 7.31 -1.36 13.28
CA LYS A 258 8.58 -1.90 12.78
C LYS A 258 8.83 -1.41 11.37
N THR A 259 10.08 -1.11 11.03
CA THR A 259 10.54 -0.93 9.64
C THR A 259 11.28 -2.17 9.19
N PHE A 260 11.21 -2.49 7.91
CA PHE A 260 12.01 -3.51 7.26
C PHE A 260 12.54 -2.98 5.92
N GLY A 261 13.87 -2.83 5.84
CA GLY A 261 14.56 -2.42 4.62
C GLY A 261 14.88 -3.64 3.74
N ALA A 262 14.21 -3.77 2.63
CA ALA A 262 14.43 -4.84 1.66
C ALA A 262 15.70 -4.56 0.85
N ALA A 263 16.70 -5.44 0.97
CA ALA A 263 17.96 -5.35 0.24
C ALA A 263 17.91 -6.09 -1.09
N GLY A 264 18.69 -5.63 -2.09
CA GLY A 264 18.82 -6.31 -3.39
C GLY A 264 17.58 -6.25 -4.27
N THR A 265 16.66 -5.33 -3.99
CA THR A 265 15.42 -5.12 -4.74
C THR A 265 15.27 -3.64 -5.14
N ASP A 266 14.22 -3.32 -5.87
CA ASP A 266 13.82 -1.96 -6.25
C ASP A 266 12.33 -1.74 -5.99
N HIS A 267 11.87 -0.51 -6.23
CA HIS A 267 10.50 -0.09 -5.98
C HIS A 267 9.43 -1.00 -6.61
N VAL A 268 9.64 -1.39 -7.86
CA VAL A 268 8.70 -2.23 -8.62
C VAL A 268 8.80 -3.70 -8.18
N ARG A 269 10.03 -4.19 -7.95
CA ARG A 269 10.27 -5.56 -7.54
C ARG A 269 9.75 -5.84 -6.14
N LEU A 270 9.91 -4.91 -5.21
CA LEU A 270 9.39 -5.09 -3.85
C LEU A 270 7.88 -5.35 -3.86
N ASP A 271 7.12 -4.63 -4.70
CA ASP A 271 5.69 -4.90 -4.89
C ASP A 271 5.44 -6.23 -5.59
N ARG A 272 6.11 -6.46 -6.73
CA ARG A 272 5.88 -7.63 -7.56
C ARG A 272 6.20 -8.94 -6.84
N ASP A 273 7.29 -8.95 -6.07
CA ASP A 273 7.83 -10.14 -5.44
C ASP A 273 7.18 -10.41 -4.05
N LEU A 274 6.37 -9.47 -3.55
CA LEU A 274 5.58 -9.67 -2.33
C LEU A 274 4.56 -10.79 -2.54
N GLY A 275 4.68 -11.85 -1.73
CA GLY A 275 3.93 -13.10 -1.88
C GLY A 275 4.71 -14.23 -2.57
N VAL A 276 5.91 -13.96 -3.08
CA VAL A 276 6.79 -15.01 -3.65
C VAL A 276 7.43 -15.83 -2.53
N PRO A 277 7.40 -17.16 -2.60
CA PRO A 277 8.07 -18.02 -1.62
C PRO A 277 9.58 -17.73 -1.55
N GLY A 278 10.10 -17.58 -0.33
CA GLY A 278 11.52 -17.28 -0.09
C GLY A 278 11.89 -15.80 -0.17
N ASP A 279 10.98 -14.92 -0.55
CA ASP A 279 11.21 -13.47 -0.46
C ASP A 279 11.23 -13.02 1.01
N PRO A 280 12.30 -12.31 1.46
CA PRO A 280 12.42 -11.88 2.85
C PRO A 280 11.31 -10.91 3.31
N SER A 281 10.86 -10.02 2.42
CA SER A 281 9.77 -9.07 2.73
C SER A 281 8.44 -9.80 2.92
N THR A 282 8.20 -10.83 2.13
CA THR A 282 7.04 -11.72 2.27
C THR A 282 7.06 -12.46 3.62
N ALA A 283 8.22 -12.99 4.00
CA ALA A 283 8.38 -13.67 5.29
C ALA A 283 8.10 -12.70 6.46
N GLU A 284 8.67 -11.51 6.41
CA GLU A 284 8.48 -10.48 7.43
C GLU A 284 7.01 -10.03 7.53
N LEU A 285 6.34 -9.87 6.38
CA LEU A 285 4.92 -9.52 6.32
C LEU A 285 4.05 -10.59 7.00
N PHE A 286 4.22 -11.87 6.67
CA PHE A 286 3.41 -12.93 7.30
C PHE A 286 3.71 -13.10 8.78
N ASN A 287 4.96 -12.93 9.22
CA ASN A 287 5.31 -12.91 10.64
C ASN A 287 4.59 -11.77 11.38
N PHE A 288 4.51 -10.59 10.77
CA PHE A 288 3.77 -9.47 11.33
C PHE A 288 2.27 -9.76 11.44
N VAL A 289 1.66 -10.29 10.37
CA VAL A 289 0.22 -10.65 10.36
C VAL A 289 -0.08 -11.68 11.44
N GLU A 290 0.71 -12.75 11.54
CA GLU A 290 0.54 -13.78 12.56
C GLU A 290 0.68 -13.23 13.99
N ALA A 291 1.64 -12.34 14.22
CA ALA A 291 1.83 -11.70 15.52
C ALA A 291 0.68 -10.75 15.90
N ALA A 292 0.12 -10.04 14.93
CA ALA A 292 -1.00 -9.12 15.14
C ALA A 292 -2.33 -9.86 15.41
N LEU A 293 -2.49 -11.07 14.88
CA LEU A 293 -3.67 -11.91 15.10
C LEU A 293 -3.68 -12.64 16.45
N LYS A 294 -2.55 -12.74 17.14
CA LYS A 294 -2.43 -13.37 18.48
C LYS A 294 -2.81 -12.41 19.63
N LYS A 295 -2.99 -11.13 19.34
CA LYS A 295 -3.39 -10.08 20.29
C LYS A 295 -4.89 -9.78 20.20
#